data_da41d5da9a6e1e39b59335d7934d4538
#
_entry.id   da41d5da9a6e1e39b59335d7934d4538
#
_cell.length_a   1.000
_cell.length_b   1.000
_cell.length_c   1.000
_cell.angle_alpha   90.00
_cell.angle_beta   90.00
_cell.angle_gamma   90.00
#
_symmetry.space_group_name_H-M   'P 1'
#
loop_
_entity.id
_entity.type
_entity.pdbx_description
1 polymer ?
#
loop_
_entity_poly.entity_id
_entity_poly.type
_entity_poly.pdbx_seq_one_letter_code
_entity_poly.pdbx_strand_id
1 'polypeptide(L)'
;MSATAPAIPTPTSSSDDLDFNIYGYVPSLSAAIVFLIAFGLITLFQTYKVVRSRVWWLVVLLIGGLGEVLGWAGRAWASKETYSLDAFLMQQICLILAPCFFSATCYGILGMIVRALGPQYSYLRPALYLWIFCLVDLVAIVVQAIGGAMAALALENDKSSETGTHIMVAGIAFQLACMVAFAVLALDVYRRVRRDRSYRAVPHAQEGRLTRLGWGLAWATTWIIIRGIYRTIELSEGWTGYLITHEPYFAVLDSAAMVLCQAAFCVAWPARSRHVAVERRISHDSDETAAAAPAPGAGHEKVPQTV
;
A
#
# COMPACT_ATOMS: atom_id res chain seq x y z
N MET A 1 24.68 22.15 58.41
CA MET A 1 25.12 22.02 56.99
C MET A 1 23.85 22.03 56.15
N SER A 2 23.54 23.20 55.61
CA SER A 2 22.31 23.43 54.85
C SER A 2 22.59 23.21 53.36
N ALA A 3 22.00 22.21 52.76
CA ALA A 3 22.19 21.93 51.33
C ALA A 3 21.24 22.86 50.54
N THR A 4 21.84 23.81 49.83
CA THR A 4 21.15 24.69 48.90
C THR A 4 20.74 23.91 47.66
N ALA A 5 19.43 23.82 47.40
CA ALA A 5 18.89 23.26 46.16
C ALA A 5 19.34 24.13 44.97
N PRO A 6 19.60 23.50 43.80
CA PRO A 6 19.95 24.27 42.61
C PRO A 6 18.74 25.07 42.12
N ALA A 7 18.97 26.36 41.87
CA ALA A 7 17.96 27.28 41.35
C ALA A 7 17.51 26.84 39.94
N ILE A 8 16.23 26.73 39.77
CA ILE A 8 15.61 26.59 38.45
C ILE A 8 15.87 27.90 37.69
N PRO A 9 16.44 27.87 36.47
CA PRO A 9 16.60 29.09 35.69
C PRO A 9 15.22 29.64 35.33
N THR A 10 14.95 30.87 35.76
CA THR A 10 13.80 31.67 35.32
C THR A 10 13.88 31.92 33.83
N PRO A 11 12.82 31.69 33.04
CA PRO A 11 12.81 32.04 31.64
C PRO A 11 12.88 33.55 31.49
N THR A 12 13.93 34.02 30.85
CA THR A 12 14.06 35.41 30.42
C THR A 12 13.09 35.63 29.26
N SER A 13 12.11 36.51 29.47
CA SER A 13 11.18 36.95 28.45
C SER A 13 11.90 37.72 27.33
N SER A 14 12.25 37.04 26.28
CA SER A 14 12.44 37.61 24.96
C SER A 14 11.44 36.91 24.05
N SER A 15 10.71 37.70 23.27
CA SER A 15 9.74 37.33 22.24
C SER A 15 10.41 36.49 21.15
N ASP A 16 10.67 35.22 21.45
CA ASP A 16 11.14 34.24 20.50
C ASP A 16 10.14 33.10 20.48
N ASP A 17 9.69 32.79 19.29
CA ASP A 17 8.78 31.73 18.91
C ASP A 17 9.00 30.49 19.78
N LEU A 18 7.92 29.92 20.31
CA LEU A 18 7.91 28.68 21.09
C LEU A 18 8.53 27.57 20.24
N ASP A 19 9.86 27.35 20.38
CA ASP A 19 10.61 26.26 19.78
C ASP A 19 10.15 24.92 20.36
N PHE A 20 8.91 24.52 20.03
CA PHE A 20 8.36 23.22 20.41
C PHE A 20 8.90 22.15 19.47
N ASN A 21 9.89 21.38 19.95
CA ASN A 21 10.37 20.23 19.21
C ASN A 21 9.33 19.11 19.19
N ILE A 22 8.58 19.00 18.08
CA ILE A 22 7.47 18.07 17.89
C ILE A 22 7.95 16.60 17.94
N TYR A 23 9.21 16.32 17.59
CA TYR A 23 9.77 14.97 17.59
C TYR A 23 10.28 14.52 18.97
N GLY A 24 10.53 15.45 19.92
CA GLY A 24 11.21 15.14 21.17
C GLY A 24 12.72 14.79 21.02
N TYR A 25 13.22 14.67 19.78
CA TYR A 25 14.62 14.41 19.42
C TYR A 25 14.95 15.02 18.06
N VAL A 26 16.23 15.07 17.70
CA VAL A 26 16.65 15.49 16.36
C VAL A 26 16.67 14.27 15.42
N PRO A 27 15.86 14.24 14.34
CA PRO A 27 15.86 13.14 13.39
C PRO A 27 17.24 12.93 12.75
N SER A 28 17.71 11.69 12.67
CA SER A 28 19.01 11.40 12.09
C SER A 28 18.99 11.55 10.57
N LEU A 29 19.84 12.43 10.04
CA LEU A 29 20.00 12.63 8.60
C LEU A 29 20.50 11.37 7.90
N SER A 30 21.34 10.57 8.57
CA SER A 30 21.88 9.33 8.02
C SER A 30 20.80 8.29 7.75
N ALA A 31 19.87 8.09 8.69
CA ALA A 31 18.72 7.20 8.49
C ALA A 31 17.83 7.72 7.36
N ALA A 32 17.57 9.04 7.33
CA ALA A 32 16.75 9.63 6.27
C ALA A 32 17.36 9.40 4.88
N ILE A 33 18.65 9.57 4.70
CA ILE A 33 19.34 9.35 3.42
C ILE A 33 19.31 7.87 3.03
N VAL A 34 19.56 6.95 3.96
CA VAL A 34 19.55 5.49 3.68
C VAL A 34 18.17 5.05 3.17
N PHE A 35 17.09 5.42 3.86
CA PHE A 35 15.74 5.04 3.45
C PHE A 35 15.29 5.78 2.18
N LEU A 36 15.65 7.04 2.00
CA LEU A 36 15.39 7.79 0.78
C LEU A 36 16.00 7.08 -0.45
N ILE A 37 17.27 6.65 -0.34
CA ILE A 37 17.93 5.90 -1.41
C ILE A 37 17.28 4.55 -1.62
N ALA A 38 16.97 3.80 -0.55
CA ALA A 38 16.35 2.48 -0.64
C ALA A 38 14.97 2.54 -1.35
N PHE A 39 14.07 3.40 -0.88
CA PHE A 39 12.77 3.60 -1.51
C PHE A 39 12.87 4.16 -2.93
N GLY A 40 13.79 5.12 -3.15
CA GLY A 40 14.04 5.70 -4.47
C GLY A 40 14.47 4.66 -5.50
N LEU A 41 15.46 3.81 -5.16
CA LEU A 41 15.96 2.76 -6.06
C LEU A 41 14.88 1.70 -6.34
N ILE A 42 14.14 1.25 -5.32
CA ILE A 42 13.07 0.27 -5.50
C ILE A 42 11.95 0.85 -6.37
N THR A 43 11.53 2.09 -6.11
CA THR A 43 10.48 2.77 -6.89
C THR A 43 10.91 2.99 -8.34
N LEU A 44 12.16 3.38 -8.57
CA LEU A 44 12.72 3.53 -9.91
C LEU A 44 12.72 2.18 -10.67
N PHE A 45 13.16 1.11 -10.01
CA PHE A 45 13.14 -0.24 -10.58
C PHE A 45 11.70 -0.71 -10.89
N GLN A 46 10.74 -0.43 -10.00
CA GLN A 46 9.33 -0.74 -10.22
C GLN A 46 8.75 0.07 -11.38
N THR A 47 9.11 1.36 -11.50
CA THR A 47 8.73 2.22 -12.63
C THR A 47 9.20 1.63 -13.94
N TYR A 48 10.49 1.25 -14.03
CA TYR A 48 11.02 0.55 -15.19
C TYR A 48 10.21 -0.70 -15.53
N LYS A 49 9.88 -1.54 -14.53
CA LYS A 49 9.07 -2.74 -14.74
C LYS A 49 7.64 -2.45 -15.20
N VAL A 50 6.97 -1.43 -14.65
CA VAL A 50 5.61 -1.01 -15.06
C VAL A 50 5.62 -0.59 -16.53
N VAL A 51 6.53 0.29 -16.93
CA VAL A 51 6.67 0.77 -18.29
C VAL A 51 6.98 -0.38 -19.25
N ARG A 52 7.93 -1.26 -18.90
CA ARG A 52 8.36 -2.40 -19.73
C ARG A 52 7.28 -3.46 -19.88
N SER A 53 6.51 -3.74 -18.82
CA SER A 53 5.45 -4.76 -18.82
C SER A 53 4.10 -4.23 -19.30
N ARG A 54 3.92 -2.91 -19.38
CA ARG A 54 2.66 -2.22 -19.71
C ARG A 54 1.48 -2.62 -18.81
N VAL A 55 1.75 -2.91 -17.53
CA VAL A 55 0.74 -3.28 -16.53
C VAL A 55 0.37 -2.03 -15.75
N TRP A 56 -0.42 -1.13 -16.38
CA TRP A 56 -0.68 0.22 -15.91
C TRP A 56 -1.40 0.31 -14.56
N TRP A 57 -2.19 -0.70 -14.16
CA TRP A 57 -2.84 -0.67 -12.86
C TRP A 57 -1.85 -0.68 -11.68
N LEU A 58 -0.60 -1.12 -11.91
CA LEU A 58 0.48 -1.06 -10.92
C LEU A 58 1.04 0.36 -10.70
N VAL A 59 0.53 1.39 -11.39
CA VAL A 59 0.81 2.80 -11.06
C VAL A 59 0.44 3.09 -9.59
N VAL A 60 -0.57 2.41 -9.04
CA VAL A 60 -0.91 2.48 -7.61
C VAL A 60 0.29 2.16 -6.72
N LEU A 61 1.08 1.12 -7.06
CA LEU A 61 2.30 0.76 -6.35
C LEU A 61 3.36 1.88 -6.43
N LEU A 62 3.48 2.54 -7.59
CA LEU A 62 4.43 3.65 -7.79
C LEU A 62 4.04 4.88 -6.96
N ILE A 63 2.73 5.18 -6.85
CA ILE A 63 2.23 6.27 -6.01
C ILE A 63 2.59 6.00 -4.55
N GLY A 64 2.42 4.76 -4.05
CA GLY A 64 2.86 4.37 -2.72
C GLY A 64 4.37 4.54 -2.53
N GLY A 65 5.19 4.07 -3.49
CA GLY A 65 6.64 4.24 -3.45
C GLY A 65 7.08 5.71 -3.46
N LEU A 66 6.44 6.56 -4.26
CA LEU A 66 6.68 8.00 -4.25
C LEU A 66 6.27 8.64 -2.91
N GLY A 67 5.17 8.18 -2.30
CA GLY A 67 4.76 8.61 -0.96
C GLY A 67 5.85 8.33 0.07
N GLU A 68 6.45 7.13 0.06
CA GLU A 68 7.58 6.81 0.95
C GLU A 68 8.80 7.71 0.69
N VAL A 69 9.16 7.94 -0.58
CA VAL A 69 10.27 8.84 -0.95
C VAL A 69 10.02 10.26 -0.45
N LEU A 70 8.80 10.80 -0.63
CA LEU A 70 8.42 12.13 -0.14
C LEU A 70 8.39 12.20 1.38
N GLY A 71 7.90 11.16 2.05
CA GLY A 71 7.92 11.08 3.52
C GLY A 71 9.34 11.12 4.08
N TRP A 72 10.28 10.38 3.50
CA TRP A 72 11.67 10.38 3.91
C TRP A 72 12.42 11.66 3.48
N ALA A 73 12.01 12.31 2.39
CA ALA A 73 12.50 13.65 2.04
C ALA A 73 12.05 14.69 3.07
N GLY A 74 10.79 14.62 3.56
CA GLY A 74 10.30 15.44 4.67
C GLY A 74 11.11 15.24 5.95
N ARG A 75 11.47 13.96 6.26
CA ARG A 75 12.32 13.65 7.41
C ARG A 75 13.75 14.19 7.24
N ALA A 76 14.32 14.14 6.04
CA ALA A 76 15.61 14.74 5.75
C ALA A 76 15.58 16.28 5.86
N TRP A 77 14.46 16.90 5.51
CA TRP A 77 14.23 18.32 5.72
C TRP A 77 14.12 18.63 7.22
N ALA A 78 13.28 17.91 7.97
CA ALA A 78 13.14 18.06 9.42
C ALA A 78 14.44 17.88 10.21
N SER A 79 15.40 17.09 9.70
CA SER A 79 16.72 16.96 10.34
C SER A 79 17.58 18.23 10.29
N LYS A 80 17.27 19.16 9.36
CA LYS A 80 17.93 20.46 9.22
C LYS A 80 17.15 21.58 9.89
N GLU A 81 15.83 21.51 9.81
CA GLU A 81 14.88 22.48 10.36
C GLU A 81 13.91 21.73 11.29
N THR A 82 14.40 21.37 12.48
CA THR A 82 13.68 20.48 13.44
C THR A 82 12.36 21.07 13.93
N TYR A 83 12.20 22.38 13.84
CA TYR A 83 11.01 23.11 14.29
C TYR A 83 9.99 23.36 13.16
N SER A 84 10.26 22.91 11.93
CA SER A 84 9.36 23.10 10.81
C SER A 84 8.15 22.16 10.89
N LEU A 85 6.98 22.73 11.17
CA LEU A 85 5.70 22.00 11.15
C LEU A 85 5.41 21.41 9.75
N ASP A 86 5.75 22.12 8.68
CA ASP A 86 5.55 21.69 7.31
C ASP A 86 6.34 20.42 6.99
N ALA A 87 7.60 20.34 7.42
CA ALA A 87 8.44 19.17 7.24
C ALA A 87 7.87 17.94 7.99
N PHE A 88 7.39 18.16 9.24
CA PHE A 88 6.72 17.13 10.02
C PHE A 88 5.43 16.65 9.37
N LEU A 89 4.55 17.56 8.94
CA LEU A 89 3.29 17.23 8.30
C LEU A 89 3.52 16.50 6.97
N MET A 90 4.47 16.95 6.15
CA MET A 90 4.83 16.26 4.90
C MET A 90 5.26 14.81 5.16
N GLN A 91 6.16 14.59 6.13
CA GLN A 91 6.57 13.25 6.53
C GLN A 91 5.36 12.43 6.99
N GLN A 92 4.59 12.93 7.93
CA GLN A 92 3.51 12.18 8.57
C GLN A 92 2.41 11.81 7.57
N ILE A 93 1.96 12.76 6.75
CA ILE A 93 0.91 12.53 5.75
C ILE A 93 1.38 11.51 4.70
N CYS A 94 2.59 11.69 4.15
CA CYS A 94 3.09 10.80 3.11
C CYS A 94 3.28 9.37 3.63
N LEU A 95 3.85 9.20 4.83
CA LEU A 95 4.07 7.88 5.41
C LEU A 95 2.79 7.18 5.87
N ILE A 96 1.74 7.91 6.22
CA ILE A 96 0.42 7.34 6.52
C ILE A 96 -0.29 6.86 5.24
N LEU A 97 -0.20 7.64 4.15
CA LEU A 97 -0.88 7.34 2.90
C LEU A 97 -0.21 6.21 2.09
N ALA A 98 1.12 6.14 2.09
CA ALA A 98 1.87 5.20 1.25
C ALA A 98 1.45 3.72 1.44
N PRO A 99 1.27 3.19 2.65
CA PRO A 99 0.84 1.81 2.85
C PRO A 99 -0.53 1.46 2.29
N CYS A 100 -1.44 2.44 2.20
CA CYS A 100 -2.76 2.22 1.62
C CYS A 100 -2.66 1.85 0.13
N PHE A 101 -1.70 2.43 -0.60
CA PHE A 101 -1.43 2.08 -1.99
C PHE A 101 -0.79 0.69 -2.12
N PHE A 102 0.05 0.30 -1.16
CA PHE A 102 0.59 -1.07 -1.12
C PHE A 102 -0.49 -2.10 -0.79
N SER A 103 -1.41 -1.78 0.13
CA SER A 103 -2.59 -2.60 0.43
C SER A 103 -3.48 -2.75 -0.81
N ALA A 104 -3.78 -1.65 -1.52
CA ALA A 104 -4.54 -1.70 -2.77
C ALA A 104 -3.88 -2.60 -3.83
N THR A 105 -2.54 -2.62 -3.88
CA THR A 105 -1.80 -3.54 -4.75
C THR A 105 -2.00 -5.00 -4.32
N CYS A 106 -2.00 -5.30 -3.02
CA CYS A 106 -2.29 -6.63 -2.47
C CYS A 106 -3.71 -7.08 -2.86
N TYR A 107 -4.71 -6.21 -2.73
CA TYR A 107 -6.10 -6.50 -3.13
C TYR A 107 -6.22 -6.81 -4.62
N GLY A 108 -5.54 -6.05 -5.46
CA GLY A 108 -5.46 -6.28 -6.89
C GLY A 108 -4.80 -7.61 -7.26
N ILE A 109 -3.71 -7.98 -6.59
CA ILE A 109 -3.00 -9.26 -6.78
C ILE A 109 -3.90 -10.44 -6.38
N LEU A 110 -4.57 -10.38 -5.22
CA LEU A 110 -5.51 -11.43 -4.81
C LEU A 110 -6.64 -11.57 -5.82
N GLY A 111 -7.23 -10.46 -6.27
CA GLY A 111 -8.25 -10.47 -7.32
C GLY A 111 -7.78 -11.11 -8.62
N MET A 112 -6.51 -10.92 -9.01
CA MET A 112 -5.92 -11.62 -10.17
C MET A 112 -5.72 -13.11 -9.92
N ILE A 113 -5.26 -13.51 -8.75
CA ILE A 113 -5.09 -14.92 -8.38
C ILE A 113 -6.44 -15.63 -8.45
N VAL A 114 -7.48 -15.05 -7.84
CA VAL A 114 -8.85 -15.62 -7.86
C VAL A 114 -9.41 -15.71 -9.28
N ARG A 115 -9.18 -14.71 -10.15
CA ARG A 115 -9.58 -14.78 -11.57
C ARG A 115 -8.88 -15.89 -12.34
N ALA A 116 -7.61 -16.15 -12.03
CA ALA A 116 -6.82 -17.18 -12.70
C ALA A 116 -7.16 -18.59 -12.25
N LEU A 117 -7.58 -18.76 -10.99
CA LEU A 117 -7.95 -20.03 -10.39
C LEU A 117 -9.41 -20.43 -10.65
N GLY A 118 -10.28 -19.44 -10.76
CA GLY A 118 -11.73 -19.60 -10.89
C GLY A 118 -12.50 -19.14 -9.65
N PRO A 119 -13.77 -18.73 -9.84
CA PRO A 119 -14.59 -18.16 -8.77
C PRO A 119 -14.96 -19.14 -7.65
N GLN A 120 -14.84 -20.45 -7.89
CA GLN A 120 -15.17 -21.51 -6.92
C GLN A 120 -14.27 -21.51 -5.68
N TYR A 121 -13.07 -20.91 -5.75
CA TYR A 121 -12.12 -20.86 -4.64
C TYR A 121 -12.29 -19.64 -3.74
N SER A 122 -13.23 -18.74 -4.04
CA SER A 122 -13.40 -17.50 -3.29
C SER A 122 -14.85 -17.24 -2.92
N TYR A 123 -15.10 -16.69 -1.72
CA TYR A 123 -16.42 -16.21 -1.31
C TYR A 123 -16.83 -14.91 -2.02
N LEU A 124 -15.84 -14.05 -2.34
CA LEU A 124 -16.08 -12.76 -2.97
C LEU A 124 -15.70 -12.82 -4.46
N ARG A 125 -16.45 -12.09 -5.28
CA ARG A 125 -16.07 -11.87 -6.68
C ARG A 125 -14.74 -11.13 -6.74
N PRO A 126 -13.85 -11.44 -7.70
CA PRO A 126 -12.50 -10.84 -7.77
C PRO A 126 -12.46 -9.31 -7.75
N ALA A 127 -13.46 -8.65 -8.34
CA ALA A 127 -13.57 -7.20 -8.35
C ALA A 127 -13.95 -6.62 -6.97
N LEU A 128 -14.73 -7.37 -6.17
CA LEU A 128 -15.18 -6.90 -4.85
C LEU A 128 -14.03 -6.79 -3.84
N TYR A 129 -13.01 -7.64 -3.96
CA TYR A 129 -11.81 -7.49 -3.11
C TYR A 129 -11.20 -6.09 -3.24
N LEU A 130 -11.03 -5.61 -4.47
CA LEU A 130 -10.45 -4.28 -4.69
C LEU A 130 -11.39 -3.18 -4.19
N TRP A 131 -12.68 -3.20 -4.59
CA TRP A 131 -13.61 -2.12 -4.28
C TRP A 131 -13.93 -2.00 -2.80
N ILE A 132 -14.23 -3.12 -2.12
CA ILE A 132 -14.60 -3.11 -0.70
C ILE A 132 -13.41 -2.63 0.14
N PHE A 133 -12.24 -3.25 -0.03
CA PHE A 133 -11.08 -2.94 0.80
C PHE A 133 -10.49 -1.56 0.50
N CYS A 134 -10.48 -1.10 -0.77
CA CYS A 134 -10.06 0.26 -1.09
C CYS A 134 -11.03 1.32 -0.53
N LEU A 135 -12.35 1.05 -0.53
CA LEU A 135 -13.33 1.96 0.07
C LEU A 135 -13.14 2.05 1.58
N VAL A 136 -12.90 0.93 2.24
CA VAL A 136 -12.63 0.86 3.68
C VAL A 136 -11.34 1.61 4.02
N ASP A 137 -10.27 1.41 3.25
CA ASP A 137 -9.01 2.14 3.44
C ASP A 137 -9.20 3.64 3.23
N LEU A 138 -10.01 4.04 2.25
CA LEU A 138 -10.34 5.45 2.01
C LEU A 138 -11.06 6.08 3.21
N VAL A 139 -12.04 5.37 3.78
CA VAL A 139 -12.73 5.84 5.00
C VAL A 139 -11.74 5.97 6.16
N ALA A 140 -10.86 4.99 6.35
CA ALA A 140 -9.83 5.03 7.38
C ALA A 140 -8.90 6.25 7.21
N ILE A 141 -8.45 6.54 5.97
CA ILE A 141 -7.63 7.72 5.65
C ILE A 141 -8.35 9.02 6.00
N VAL A 142 -9.64 9.13 5.67
CA VAL A 142 -10.42 10.34 6.00
C VAL A 142 -10.49 10.53 7.51
N VAL A 143 -10.77 9.47 8.28
CA VAL A 143 -10.81 9.53 9.74
C VAL A 143 -9.44 9.93 10.31
N GLN A 144 -8.35 9.35 9.79
CA GLN A 144 -6.98 9.68 10.19
C GLN A 144 -6.63 11.14 9.85
N ALA A 145 -7.03 11.63 8.69
CA ALA A 145 -6.79 13.02 8.28
C ALA A 145 -7.51 14.01 9.17
N ILE A 146 -8.78 13.74 9.52
CA ILE A 146 -9.56 14.56 10.45
C ILE A 146 -8.89 14.57 11.83
N GLY A 147 -8.54 13.39 12.37
CA GLY A 147 -7.87 13.26 13.66
C GLY A 147 -6.52 13.98 13.70
N GLY A 148 -5.70 13.80 12.66
CA GLY A 148 -4.40 14.47 12.52
C GLY A 148 -4.52 15.99 12.43
N ALA A 149 -5.46 16.50 11.63
CA ALA A 149 -5.70 17.94 11.53
C ALA A 149 -6.18 18.53 12.86
N MET A 150 -7.07 17.84 13.58
CA MET A 150 -7.52 18.27 14.91
C MET A 150 -6.38 18.29 15.93
N ALA A 151 -5.50 17.29 15.89
CA ALA A 151 -4.33 17.24 16.78
C ALA A 151 -3.35 18.37 16.45
N ALA A 152 -3.07 18.65 15.18
CA ALA A 152 -2.18 19.72 14.75
C ALA A 152 -2.71 21.10 15.15
N LEU A 153 -3.99 21.38 14.89
CA LEU A 153 -4.64 22.64 15.29
C LEU A 153 -4.72 22.81 16.82
N ALA A 154 -4.85 21.72 17.58
CA ALA A 154 -4.84 21.78 19.03
C ALA A 154 -3.44 22.15 19.56
N LEU A 155 -2.37 21.60 18.98
CA LEU A 155 -0.99 21.95 19.30
C LEU A 155 -0.69 23.43 19.00
N GLU A 156 -1.12 23.93 17.83
CA GLU A 156 -0.95 25.34 17.45
C GLU A 156 -1.66 26.31 18.40
N ASN A 157 -2.77 25.90 19.01
CA ASN A 157 -3.56 26.71 19.95
C ASN A 157 -3.29 26.40 21.42
N ASP A 158 -2.19 25.76 21.78
CA ASP A 158 -1.83 25.34 23.16
C ASP A 158 -2.93 24.54 23.87
N LYS A 159 -3.70 23.75 23.11
CA LYS A 159 -4.77 22.89 23.63
C LYS A 159 -4.34 21.43 23.62
N SER A 160 -5.03 20.61 24.42
CA SER A 160 -4.82 19.16 24.42
C SER A 160 -5.12 18.54 23.05
N SER A 161 -4.14 17.86 22.46
CA SER A 161 -4.26 17.14 21.18
C SER A 161 -4.83 15.73 21.32
N GLU A 162 -5.17 15.29 22.55
CA GLU A 162 -5.60 13.91 22.84
C GLU A 162 -6.79 13.46 22.00
N THR A 163 -7.83 14.30 21.86
CA THR A 163 -9.03 13.94 21.10
C THR A 163 -8.69 13.67 19.62
N GLY A 164 -7.89 14.54 19.00
CA GLY A 164 -7.45 14.36 17.62
C GLY A 164 -6.59 13.09 17.44
N THR A 165 -5.69 12.87 18.39
CA THR A 165 -4.84 11.67 18.42
C THR A 165 -5.66 10.39 18.54
N HIS A 166 -6.66 10.33 19.43
CA HIS A 166 -7.54 9.17 19.58
C HIS A 166 -8.35 8.88 18.32
N ILE A 167 -8.85 9.90 17.62
CA ILE A 167 -9.54 9.74 16.33
C ILE A 167 -8.58 9.16 15.28
N MET A 168 -7.36 9.68 15.21
CA MET A 168 -6.34 9.19 14.28
C MET A 168 -5.97 7.72 14.57
N VAL A 169 -5.76 7.36 15.84
CA VAL A 169 -5.49 5.98 16.29
C VAL A 169 -6.64 5.05 15.94
N ALA A 170 -7.89 5.49 16.15
CA ALA A 170 -9.08 4.71 15.78
C ALA A 170 -9.11 4.41 14.27
N GLY A 171 -8.76 5.38 13.43
CA GLY A 171 -8.64 5.18 11.97
C GLY A 171 -7.56 4.16 11.58
N ILE A 172 -6.39 4.22 12.21
CA ILE A 172 -5.28 3.26 11.97
C ILE A 172 -5.66 1.86 12.46
N ALA A 173 -6.24 1.74 13.64
CA ALA A 173 -6.71 0.46 14.19
C ALA A 173 -7.80 -0.19 13.32
N PHE A 174 -8.73 0.62 12.80
CA PHE A 174 -9.75 0.18 11.87
C PHE A 174 -9.13 -0.35 10.56
N GLN A 175 -8.18 0.37 9.98
CA GLN A 175 -7.44 -0.06 8.79
C GLN A 175 -6.67 -1.36 9.04
N LEU A 176 -6.00 -1.49 10.18
CA LEU A 176 -5.31 -2.72 10.60
C LEU A 176 -6.28 -3.89 10.69
N ALA A 177 -7.44 -3.72 11.35
CA ALA A 177 -8.45 -4.77 11.46
C ALA A 177 -8.94 -5.25 10.07
N CYS A 178 -9.15 -4.31 9.13
CA CYS A 178 -9.53 -4.63 7.77
C CYS A 178 -8.43 -5.38 7.01
N MET A 179 -7.17 -5.00 7.21
CA MET A 179 -6.03 -5.72 6.61
C MET A 179 -5.88 -7.13 7.17
N VAL A 180 -6.14 -7.34 8.45
CA VAL A 180 -6.20 -8.68 9.06
C VAL A 180 -7.35 -9.50 8.47
N ALA A 181 -8.55 -8.91 8.31
CA ALA A 181 -9.67 -9.58 7.66
C ALA A 181 -9.33 -9.97 6.21
N PHE A 182 -8.67 -9.10 5.46
CA PHE A 182 -8.15 -9.41 4.14
C PHE A 182 -7.16 -10.58 4.15
N ALA A 183 -6.23 -10.60 5.11
CA ALA A 183 -5.26 -11.69 5.25
C ALA A 183 -5.94 -13.04 5.53
N VAL A 184 -6.98 -13.06 6.35
CA VAL A 184 -7.79 -14.26 6.63
C VAL A 184 -8.49 -14.75 5.35
N LEU A 185 -9.08 -13.86 4.56
CA LEU A 185 -9.71 -14.22 3.29
C LEU A 185 -8.68 -14.74 2.27
N ALA A 186 -7.50 -14.12 2.19
CA ALA A 186 -6.43 -14.59 1.31
C ALA A 186 -5.92 -15.98 1.73
N LEU A 187 -5.81 -16.22 3.04
CA LEU A 187 -5.44 -17.52 3.58
C LEU A 187 -6.51 -18.59 3.31
N ASP A 188 -7.79 -18.23 3.37
CA ASP A 188 -8.88 -19.14 3.03
C ASP A 188 -8.82 -19.56 1.56
N VAL A 189 -8.64 -18.61 0.64
CA VAL A 189 -8.42 -18.90 -0.79
C VAL A 189 -7.24 -19.88 -0.97
N TYR A 190 -6.10 -19.60 -0.32
CA TYR A 190 -4.92 -20.46 -0.37
C TYR A 190 -5.20 -21.88 0.15
N ARG A 191 -5.91 -22.01 1.27
CA ARG A 191 -6.29 -23.32 1.85
C ARG A 191 -7.21 -24.10 0.95
N ARG A 192 -8.21 -23.48 0.31
CA ARG A 192 -9.13 -24.12 -0.64
C ARG A 192 -8.40 -24.64 -1.86
N VAL A 193 -7.54 -23.81 -2.45
CA VAL A 193 -6.71 -24.21 -3.60
C VAL A 193 -5.84 -25.41 -3.26
N ARG A 194 -5.21 -25.43 -2.08
CA ARG A 194 -4.35 -26.56 -1.66
C ARG A 194 -5.13 -27.84 -1.38
N ARG A 195 -6.39 -27.77 -0.96
CA ARG A 195 -7.24 -28.93 -0.69
C ARG A 195 -7.79 -29.56 -1.96
N ASP A 196 -7.91 -28.80 -3.04
CA ASP A 196 -8.44 -29.28 -4.30
C ASP A 196 -7.38 -30.05 -5.10
N ARG A 197 -7.65 -31.34 -5.36
CA ARG A 197 -6.80 -32.19 -6.19
C ARG A 197 -6.77 -31.74 -7.64
N SER A 198 -7.83 -31.09 -8.13
CA SER A 198 -7.92 -30.57 -9.50
C SER A 198 -6.89 -29.48 -9.78
N TYR A 199 -6.42 -28.76 -8.76
CA TYR A 199 -5.36 -27.77 -8.91
C TYR A 199 -4.05 -28.39 -9.44
N ARG A 200 -3.80 -29.68 -9.18
CA ARG A 200 -2.62 -30.41 -9.70
C ARG A 200 -2.61 -30.61 -11.21
N ALA A 201 -3.75 -30.35 -11.87
CA ALA A 201 -3.87 -30.41 -13.33
C ALA A 201 -3.51 -29.08 -14.02
N VAL A 202 -3.23 -28.01 -13.27
CA VAL A 202 -2.80 -26.72 -13.83
C VAL A 202 -1.39 -26.87 -14.44
N PRO A 203 -1.12 -26.32 -15.63
CA PRO A 203 0.20 -26.35 -16.25
C PRO A 203 1.27 -25.81 -15.29
N HIS A 204 2.41 -26.51 -15.15
CA HIS A 204 3.49 -26.17 -14.23
C HIS A 204 3.99 -24.72 -14.34
N ALA A 205 4.00 -24.16 -15.54
CA ALA A 205 4.40 -22.76 -15.75
C ALA A 205 3.43 -21.75 -15.11
N GLN A 206 2.14 -22.06 -15.09
CA GLN A 206 1.11 -21.21 -14.47
C GLN A 206 1.10 -21.41 -12.96
N GLU A 207 1.27 -22.65 -12.49
CA GLU A 207 1.39 -22.99 -11.07
C GLU A 207 2.54 -22.23 -10.39
N GLY A 208 3.75 -22.28 -10.98
CA GLY A 208 4.92 -21.59 -10.44
C GLY A 208 4.75 -20.06 -10.37
N ARG A 209 3.99 -19.49 -11.33
CA ARG A 209 3.67 -18.05 -11.31
C ARG A 209 2.68 -17.70 -10.21
N LEU A 210 1.59 -18.45 -10.07
CA LEU A 210 0.57 -18.22 -9.04
C LEU A 210 1.15 -18.41 -7.65
N THR A 211 1.99 -19.42 -7.46
CA THR A 211 2.69 -19.69 -6.20
C THR A 211 3.59 -18.50 -5.83
N ARG A 212 4.37 -17.97 -6.77
CA ARG A 212 5.23 -16.80 -6.54
C ARG A 212 4.43 -15.54 -6.18
N LEU A 213 3.31 -15.29 -6.87
CA LEU A 213 2.40 -14.20 -6.54
C LEU A 213 1.78 -14.38 -5.15
N GLY A 214 1.39 -15.61 -4.80
CA GLY A 214 0.86 -15.94 -3.47
C GLY A 214 1.86 -15.71 -2.36
N TRP A 215 3.11 -16.12 -2.52
CA TRP A 215 4.18 -15.86 -1.55
C TRP A 215 4.49 -14.37 -1.42
N GLY A 216 4.57 -13.64 -2.54
CA GLY A 216 4.78 -12.19 -2.50
C GLY A 216 3.63 -11.45 -1.82
N LEU A 217 2.39 -11.88 -2.08
CA LEU A 217 1.21 -11.35 -1.40
C LEU A 217 1.26 -11.60 0.11
N ALA A 218 1.55 -12.85 0.53
CA ALA A 218 1.64 -13.21 1.94
C ALA A 218 2.75 -12.40 2.65
N TRP A 219 3.92 -12.30 2.03
CA TRP A 219 5.04 -11.51 2.55
C TRP A 219 4.68 -10.03 2.71
N ALA A 220 4.17 -9.39 1.64
CA ALA A 220 3.78 -7.99 1.68
C ALA A 220 2.70 -7.72 2.75
N THR A 221 1.66 -8.56 2.79
CA THR A 221 0.57 -8.46 3.78
C THR A 221 1.09 -8.56 5.21
N THR A 222 2.04 -9.47 5.47
CA THR A 222 2.64 -9.63 6.79
C THR A 222 3.36 -8.35 7.25
N TRP A 223 4.16 -7.74 6.38
CA TRP A 223 4.88 -6.51 6.73
C TRP A 223 3.96 -5.30 6.89
N ILE A 224 2.89 -5.21 6.11
CA ILE A 224 1.86 -4.17 6.29
C ILE A 224 1.17 -4.33 7.66
N ILE A 225 0.86 -5.57 8.08
CA ILE A 225 0.25 -5.85 9.39
C ILE A 225 1.22 -5.51 10.53
N ILE A 226 2.49 -5.93 10.45
CA ILE A 226 3.52 -5.62 11.47
C ILE A 226 3.63 -4.10 11.64
N ARG A 227 3.73 -3.35 10.52
CA ARG A 227 3.75 -1.89 10.54
C ARG A 227 2.47 -1.31 11.14
N GLY A 228 1.30 -1.85 10.78
CA GLY A 228 0.02 -1.39 11.31
C GLY A 228 -0.07 -1.55 12.82
N ILE A 229 0.41 -2.68 13.36
CA ILE A 229 0.49 -2.94 14.81
C ILE A 229 1.41 -1.90 15.46
N TYR A 230 2.63 -1.73 14.91
CA TYR A 230 3.60 -0.76 15.43
C TYR A 230 2.99 0.66 15.48
N ARG A 231 2.40 1.13 14.38
CA ARG A 231 1.78 2.47 14.29
C ARG A 231 0.61 2.66 15.25
N THR A 232 -0.21 1.62 15.44
CA THR A 232 -1.32 1.68 16.39
C THR A 232 -0.80 1.85 17.82
N ILE A 233 0.23 1.10 18.22
CA ILE A 233 0.83 1.19 19.55
C ILE A 233 1.55 2.53 19.72
N GLU A 234 2.42 2.92 18.78
CA GLU A 234 3.18 4.17 18.78
C GLU A 234 2.28 5.38 19.04
N LEU A 235 1.19 5.50 18.30
CA LEU A 235 0.28 6.62 18.42
C LEU A 235 -0.68 6.51 19.60
N SER A 236 -0.95 5.30 20.11
CA SER A 236 -1.76 5.12 21.33
C SER A 236 -1.03 5.56 22.61
N GLU A 237 0.31 5.55 22.62
CA GLU A 237 1.12 6.11 23.70
C GLU A 237 1.14 7.65 23.69
N GLY A 238 0.63 8.29 22.63
CA GLY A 238 0.62 9.74 22.45
C GLY A 238 1.97 10.30 22.00
N TRP A 239 2.02 11.62 21.84
CA TRP A 239 3.19 12.34 21.28
C TRP A 239 4.43 12.34 22.18
N THR A 240 4.29 11.96 23.46
CA THR A 240 5.38 11.84 24.44
C THR A 240 5.71 10.38 24.76
N GLY A 241 5.15 9.45 24.02
CA GLY A 241 5.33 8.00 24.23
C GLY A 241 6.77 7.53 24.03
N TYR A 242 7.09 6.38 24.63
CA TYR A 242 8.44 5.79 24.51
C TYR A 242 8.80 5.45 23.06
N LEU A 243 7.86 4.91 22.28
CA LEU A 243 8.11 4.48 20.91
C LEU A 243 8.35 5.65 19.95
N ILE A 244 7.62 6.75 20.12
CA ILE A 244 7.75 7.91 19.24
C ILE A 244 9.06 8.68 19.50
N THR A 245 9.60 8.63 20.72
CA THR A 245 10.84 9.29 21.10
C THR A 245 12.11 8.49 20.78
N HIS A 246 11.97 7.22 20.35
CA HIS A 246 13.10 6.34 20.04
C HIS A 246 13.15 6.00 18.56
N GLU A 247 13.97 6.73 17.80
CA GLU A 247 14.12 6.59 16.35
C GLU A 247 14.41 5.18 15.83
N PRO A 248 15.18 4.29 16.49
CA PRO A 248 15.46 2.95 15.98
C PRO A 248 14.21 2.09 15.77
N TYR A 249 13.21 2.20 16.62
CA TYR A 249 11.95 1.44 16.45
C TYR A 249 11.19 1.89 15.23
N PHE A 250 11.09 3.20 15.01
CA PHE A 250 10.50 3.78 13.80
C PHE A 250 11.25 3.31 12.55
N ALA A 251 12.58 3.37 12.54
CA ALA A 251 13.39 2.95 11.40
C ALA A 251 13.20 1.47 11.04
N VAL A 252 13.10 0.58 12.05
CA VAL A 252 13.01 -0.87 11.83
C VAL A 252 11.56 -1.31 11.59
N LEU A 253 10.62 -0.93 12.45
CA LEU A 253 9.25 -1.46 12.42
C LEU A 253 8.32 -0.71 11.46
N ASP A 254 8.61 0.54 11.16
CA ASP A 254 7.89 1.31 10.15
C ASP A 254 8.58 1.20 8.78
N SER A 255 9.78 1.67 8.67
CA SER A 255 10.43 1.93 7.39
C SER A 255 11.06 0.69 6.76
N ALA A 256 11.84 -0.10 7.52
CA ALA A 256 12.39 -1.34 6.99
C ALA A 256 11.27 -2.34 6.65
N ALA A 257 10.18 -2.37 7.42
CA ALA A 257 8.99 -3.17 7.10
C ALA A 257 8.42 -2.78 5.72
N MET A 258 8.34 -1.47 5.41
CA MET A 258 7.84 -1.00 4.11
C MET A 258 8.82 -1.25 2.97
N VAL A 259 10.13 -1.16 3.19
CA VAL A 259 11.16 -1.57 2.21
C VAL A 259 10.99 -3.05 1.85
N LEU A 260 10.82 -3.92 2.86
CA LEU A 260 10.62 -5.35 2.66
C LEU A 260 9.28 -5.68 1.98
N CYS A 261 8.23 -4.93 2.32
CA CYS A 261 6.94 -5.02 1.64
C CYS A 261 7.07 -4.63 0.16
N GLN A 262 7.69 -3.50 -0.13
CA GLN A 262 7.87 -3.02 -1.50
C GLN A 262 8.79 -3.91 -2.32
N ALA A 263 9.84 -4.47 -1.72
CA ALA A 263 10.75 -5.43 -2.34
C ALA A 263 10.03 -6.73 -2.76
N ALA A 264 9.02 -7.19 -1.99
CA ALA A 264 8.22 -8.36 -2.37
C ALA A 264 7.57 -8.20 -3.75
N PHE A 265 7.08 -7.02 -4.08
CA PHE A 265 6.48 -6.74 -5.39
C PHE A 265 7.52 -6.73 -6.53
N CYS A 266 8.81 -6.54 -6.23
CA CYS A 266 9.85 -6.70 -7.24
C CYS A 266 10.04 -8.16 -7.65
N VAL A 267 9.91 -9.09 -6.70
CA VAL A 267 10.04 -10.54 -6.92
C VAL A 267 8.74 -11.12 -7.47
N ALA A 268 7.62 -10.81 -6.81
CA ALA A 268 6.28 -11.30 -7.15
C ALA A 268 5.58 -10.36 -8.16
N TRP A 269 6.21 -10.17 -9.33
CA TRP A 269 5.67 -9.26 -10.33
C TRP A 269 4.48 -9.87 -11.09
N PRO A 270 3.32 -9.20 -11.13
CA PRO A 270 2.16 -9.65 -11.90
C PRO A 270 2.36 -9.38 -13.41
N ALA A 271 3.15 -10.22 -14.07
CA ALA A 271 3.36 -10.10 -15.50
C ALA A 271 2.06 -10.35 -16.29
N ARG A 272 1.88 -9.63 -17.40
CA ARG A 272 0.74 -9.80 -18.31
C ARG A 272 0.74 -11.25 -18.85
N SER A 273 -0.37 -11.98 -18.68
CA SER A 273 -0.51 -13.32 -19.22
C SER A 273 -0.48 -13.26 -20.75
N ARG A 274 0.46 -13.94 -21.38
CA ARG A 274 0.52 -14.04 -22.87
C ARG A 274 -0.73 -14.74 -23.42
N HIS A 275 -1.39 -15.61 -22.64
CA HIS A 275 -2.59 -16.30 -23.06
C HIS A 275 -3.78 -15.37 -23.35
N VAL A 276 -3.99 -14.30 -22.57
CA VAL A 276 -5.06 -13.32 -22.84
C VAL A 276 -4.81 -12.56 -24.16
N ALA A 277 -3.55 -12.36 -24.52
CA ALA A 277 -3.19 -11.73 -25.79
C ALA A 277 -3.39 -12.67 -26.98
N VAL A 278 -3.20 -13.98 -26.78
CA VAL A 278 -3.43 -15.01 -27.81
C VAL A 278 -4.94 -15.25 -28.00
N GLU A 279 -5.72 -15.36 -26.92
CA GLU A 279 -7.18 -15.46 -27.02
C GLU A 279 -7.82 -14.25 -27.69
N ARG A 280 -7.36 -13.03 -27.39
CA ARG A 280 -7.83 -11.82 -28.09
C ARG A 280 -7.44 -11.82 -29.57
N ARG A 281 -6.29 -12.34 -29.93
CA ARG A 281 -5.92 -12.49 -31.35
C ARG A 281 -6.81 -13.52 -32.04
N ILE A 282 -7.02 -14.68 -31.41
CA ILE A 282 -7.87 -15.75 -31.98
C ILE A 282 -9.32 -15.27 -32.12
N SER A 283 -9.86 -14.54 -31.13
CA SER A 283 -11.22 -13.99 -31.25
C SER A 283 -11.31 -12.90 -32.33
N HIS A 284 -10.29 -12.04 -32.47
CA HIS A 284 -10.27 -11.03 -33.51
C HIS A 284 -10.14 -11.63 -34.91
N ASP A 285 -9.27 -12.63 -35.07
CA ASP A 285 -9.13 -13.38 -36.33
C ASP A 285 -10.40 -14.18 -36.68
N SER A 286 -11.11 -14.73 -35.69
CA SER A 286 -12.40 -15.42 -35.91
C SER A 286 -13.53 -14.46 -36.29
N ASP A 287 -13.60 -13.26 -35.70
CA ASP A 287 -14.56 -12.23 -36.04
C ASP A 287 -14.30 -11.66 -37.44
N GLU A 288 -13.02 -11.49 -37.82
CA GLU A 288 -12.61 -11.02 -39.14
C GLU A 288 -12.88 -12.07 -40.22
N THR A 289 -12.69 -13.36 -39.91
CA THR A 289 -13.01 -14.50 -40.79
C THR A 289 -14.53 -14.66 -40.94
N ALA A 290 -15.29 -14.44 -39.88
CA ALA A 290 -16.77 -14.49 -39.93
C ALA A 290 -17.36 -13.29 -40.72
N ALA A 291 -16.70 -12.11 -40.65
CA ALA A 291 -17.12 -10.94 -41.43
C ALA A 291 -16.75 -11.05 -42.93
N ALA A 292 -15.72 -11.86 -43.27
CA ALA A 292 -15.26 -12.11 -44.64
C ALA A 292 -16.00 -13.28 -45.33
N ALA A 293 -16.86 -14.05 -44.61
CA ALA A 293 -17.62 -15.13 -45.17
C ALA A 293 -18.71 -14.58 -46.11
N PRO A 294 -18.82 -15.02 -47.38
CA PRO A 294 -19.84 -14.56 -48.31
C PRO A 294 -21.24 -14.97 -47.81
N ALA A 295 -22.19 -14.04 -47.92
CA ALA A 295 -23.56 -14.23 -47.48
C ALA A 295 -24.17 -15.49 -48.14
N PRO A 296 -24.82 -16.40 -47.37
CA PRO A 296 -25.50 -17.56 -47.93
C PRO A 296 -26.80 -17.13 -48.61
N GLY A 297 -26.81 -17.01 -49.93
CA GLY A 297 -28.05 -16.80 -50.65
C GLY A 297 -27.98 -15.95 -51.90
N ALA A 298 -27.31 -16.44 -52.98
CA ALA A 298 -27.69 -16.05 -54.33
C ALA A 298 -27.25 -17.16 -55.30
N GLY A 299 -28.10 -18.11 -55.59
CA GLY A 299 -27.78 -19.17 -56.53
C GLY A 299 -28.81 -20.27 -56.62
N HIS A 300 -30.10 -19.95 -56.74
CA HIS A 300 -31.09 -20.87 -57.35
C HIS A 300 -31.49 -20.26 -58.70
N GLU A 301 -30.66 -20.48 -59.68
CA GLU A 301 -31.00 -20.34 -61.08
C GLU A 301 -31.91 -21.51 -61.47
N LYS A 302 -33.16 -21.18 -61.82
CA LYS A 302 -34.16 -22.14 -62.33
C LYS A 302 -33.74 -22.57 -63.72
N VAL A 303 -33.45 -23.86 -63.90
CA VAL A 303 -33.35 -24.49 -65.21
C VAL A 303 -34.75 -24.59 -65.82
N PRO A 304 -34.98 -24.08 -67.06
CA PRO A 304 -36.27 -24.27 -67.75
C PRO A 304 -36.36 -25.69 -68.28
N GLN A 305 -37.38 -26.41 -67.89
CA GLN A 305 -37.81 -27.66 -68.61
C GLN A 305 -38.48 -27.28 -69.92
N THR A 306 -37.92 -27.69 -71.03
CA THR A 306 -38.53 -27.77 -72.33
C THR A 306 -38.92 -29.26 -72.62
N VAL A 307 -40.18 -29.44 -72.81
CA VAL A 307 -40.99 -30.50 -73.46
C VAL A 307 -40.31 -31.78 -73.90
#